data_21bf27f25d063711a080957b7125fd20
#
_entry.id   21bf27f25d063711a080957b7125fd20
#
_cell.length_a   1.000
_cell.length_b   1.000
_cell.length_c   1.000
_cell.angle_alpha   90.00
_cell.angle_beta   90.00
_cell.angle_gamma   90.00
#
_symmetry.space_group_name_H-M   'P 1'
#
loop_
_entity.id
_entity.type
_entity.pdbx_description
1 polymer ?
#
loop_
_entity_poly.entity_id
_entity_poly.type
_entity_poly.pdbx_seq_one_letter_code
_entity_poly.pdbx_strand_id
1 'polypeptide(L)' 'TGVVKFIRGDNNKIKKLLDLGITLETEITLINSTPLNGPVKVLVFDKEIQLDKELSYNVFVELK' A
#
# COMPACT_ATOMS: atom_id res chain seq x y z
N THR A 1 1.52 11.80 1.28
CA THR A 1 0.99 11.39 -0.03
C THR A 1 2.12 10.99 -0.95
N GLY A 2 1.95 9.89 -1.64
CA GLY A 2 2.94 9.41 -2.57
C GLY A 2 2.30 8.66 -3.72
N VAL A 3 3.11 8.37 -4.73
CA VAL A 3 2.66 7.61 -5.91
C VAL A 3 3.39 6.28 -5.91
N VAL A 4 2.64 5.21 -6.11
CA VAL A 4 3.23 3.87 -6.15
C VAL A 4 4.09 3.72 -7.39
N LYS A 5 5.37 3.45 -7.18
CA LYS A 5 6.32 3.30 -8.29
C LYS A 5 6.75 1.87 -8.51
N PHE A 6 6.63 1.04 -7.49
CA PHE A 6 7.10 -0.33 -7.59
C PHE A 6 6.37 -1.21 -6.59
N ILE A 7 5.97 -2.38 -7.01
CA ILE A 7 5.37 -3.39 -6.14
C ILE A 7 6.23 -4.63 -6.21
N ARG A 8 6.69 -5.07 -5.06
CA ARG A 8 7.58 -6.22 -4.95
C ARG A 8 6.83 -7.40 -4.34
N GLY A 9 7.27 -8.61 -4.62
CA GLY A 9 6.71 -9.80 -4.02
C GLY A 9 6.36 -10.85 -5.04
N ASP A 10 5.81 -11.96 -4.56
CA ASP A 10 5.36 -13.02 -5.46
C ASP A 10 4.00 -12.66 -6.06
N ASN A 11 3.55 -13.51 -6.99
CA ASN A 11 2.30 -13.24 -7.70
C ASN A 11 1.10 -13.15 -6.76
N ASN A 12 1.09 -13.91 -5.69
CA ASN A 12 -0.02 -13.88 -4.74
C ASN A 12 -0.11 -12.55 -4.00
N LYS A 13 1.04 -12.02 -3.58
CA LYS A 13 1.07 -10.73 -2.88
C LYS A 13 0.71 -9.59 -3.82
N ILE A 14 1.26 -9.62 -5.02
CA ILE A 14 0.95 -8.61 -6.03
C ILE A 14 -0.53 -8.62 -6.35
N LYS A 15 -1.11 -9.80 -6.51
CA LYS A 15 -2.53 -9.92 -6.81
C LYS A 15 -3.39 -9.36 -5.68
N LYS A 16 -3.03 -9.63 -4.43
CA LYS A 16 -3.76 -9.08 -3.29
C LYS A 16 -3.75 -7.56 -3.31
N LEU A 17 -2.60 -6.97 -3.61
CA LEU A 17 -2.50 -5.52 -3.67
C LEU A 17 -3.32 -4.96 -4.82
N LEU A 18 -3.29 -5.61 -5.96
CA LEU A 18 -4.10 -5.17 -7.11
C LEU A 18 -5.58 -5.26 -6.80
N ASP A 19 -6.01 -6.32 -6.11
CA ASP A 19 -7.41 -6.48 -5.72
C ASP A 19 -7.86 -5.38 -4.76
N LEU A 20 -6.93 -4.83 -3.98
CA LEU A 20 -7.22 -3.72 -3.09
C LEU A 20 -7.21 -2.37 -3.81
N GLY A 21 -6.82 -2.36 -5.08
CA GLY A 21 -6.76 -1.13 -5.86
C GLY A 21 -5.39 -0.46 -5.83
N ILE A 22 -4.39 -1.13 -5.30
CA ILE A 22 -3.03 -0.58 -5.23
C ILE A 22 -2.27 -1.05 -6.46
N THR A 23 -2.11 -0.14 -7.42
CA THR A 23 -1.42 -0.43 -8.67
C THR A 23 -0.31 0.60 -8.88
N LEU A 24 0.51 0.36 -9.90
CA LEU A 24 1.55 1.33 -10.24
C LEU A 24 0.91 2.66 -10.63
N GLU A 25 1.56 3.74 -10.28
CA GLU A 25 1.12 5.12 -10.54
C GLU A 25 -0.13 5.52 -9.75
N THR A 26 -0.55 4.71 -8.80
CA THR A 26 -1.67 5.06 -7.94
C THR A 26 -1.20 5.97 -6.82
N GLU A 27 -1.94 7.05 -6.59
CA GLU A 27 -1.64 7.94 -5.48
C GLU A 27 -2.23 7.36 -4.20
N ILE A 28 -1.40 7.25 -3.18
CA ILE A 28 -1.84 6.78 -1.87
C ILE A 28 -1.39 7.73 -0.79
N THR A 29 -2.17 7.78 0.28
CA THR A 29 -1.87 8.62 1.44
C THR A 29 -1.82 7.74 2.67
N LEU A 30 -0.75 7.83 3.43
CA LEU A 30 -0.66 7.13 4.70
C LEU A 30 -1.54 7.84 5.71
N ILE A 31 -2.52 7.13 6.23
CA ILE A 31 -3.43 7.69 7.24
C ILE A 31 -2.88 7.43 8.63
N ASN A 32 -2.48 6.19 8.86
CA ASN A 32 -2.05 5.80 10.18
C ASN A 32 -1.16 4.57 10.06
N SER A 33 -0.17 4.49 10.92
CA SER A 33 0.65 3.28 11.04
C SER A 33 0.83 3.00 12.52
N THR A 34 0.48 1.80 12.94
CA THR A 34 0.73 1.40 14.30
C THR A 34 2.18 0.98 14.45
N PRO A 35 2.79 1.26 15.59
CA PRO A 35 4.15 0.82 15.84
C PRO A 35 4.22 -0.70 15.91
N LEU A 36 5.42 -1.23 15.72
CA LEU A 36 5.71 -2.65 15.78
C LEU A 36 4.98 -3.42 14.69
N ASN A 37 4.06 -4.30 15.04
CA ASN A 37 3.46 -5.23 14.10
C ASN A 37 2.04 -4.88 13.68
N GLY A 38 1.62 -3.68 13.96
CA GLY A 38 0.26 -3.28 13.64
C GLY A 38 0.06 -3.05 12.14
N PRO A 39 -1.18 -3.11 11.71
CA PRO A 39 -1.50 -2.86 10.30
C PRO A 39 -1.30 -1.40 9.94
N VAL A 40 -1.15 -1.15 8.64
CA VAL A 40 -0.98 0.19 8.09
C VAL A 40 -2.27 0.58 7.38
N LYS A 41 -2.78 1.76 7.68
CA LYS A 41 -3.96 2.29 6.99
C LYS A 41 -3.54 3.30 5.94
N VAL A 42 -4.06 3.13 4.74
CA VAL A 42 -3.79 4.05 3.64
C VAL A 42 -5.09 4.45 2.98
N LEU A 43 -5.07 5.60 2.35
CA LEU A 43 -6.20 6.11 1.59
C LEU A 43 -5.89 5.96 0.10
N VAL A 44 -6.74 5.24 -0.61
CA VAL A 44 -6.61 5.00 -2.05
C VAL A 44 -7.95 5.27 -2.69
N PHE A 45 -8.00 6.21 -3.63
CA PHE A 45 -9.25 6.60 -4.30
C PHE A 45 -10.37 6.92 -3.32
N ASP A 46 -10.05 7.68 -2.26
CA ASP A 46 -10.99 8.07 -1.22
C ASP A 46 -11.52 6.90 -0.39
N LYS A 47 -10.89 5.74 -0.51
CA LYS A 47 -11.24 4.59 0.31
C LYS A 47 -10.12 4.29 1.29
N GLU A 48 -10.50 4.01 2.51
CA GLU A 48 -9.58 3.63 3.55
C GLU A 48 -9.29 2.14 3.45
N ILE A 49 -8.02 1.79 3.28
CA ILE A 49 -7.61 0.41 3.11
C ILE A 49 -6.61 0.06 4.20
N GLN A 50 -6.81 -1.08 4.83
CA GLN A 50 -5.92 -1.58 5.84
C GLN A 50 -5.02 -2.66 5.24
N LEU A 51 -3.71 -2.44 5.33
CA LEU A 51 -2.72 -3.38 4.80
C LEU A 51 -2.01 -4.07 5.95
N ASP A 52 -1.80 -5.36 5.82
CA ASP A 52 -0.87 -6.05 6.71
C ASP A 52 0.50 -5.42 6.56
N LYS A 53 1.24 -5.37 7.65
CA LYS A 53 2.57 -4.77 7.61
C LYS A 53 3.46 -5.46 6.58
N GLU A 54 3.34 -6.77 6.47
CA GLU A 54 4.09 -7.53 5.49
C GLU A 54 3.78 -7.09 4.06
N LEU A 55 2.51 -6.86 3.76
CA LEU A 55 2.13 -6.38 2.44
C LEU A 55 2.62 -4.96 2.20
N SER A 56 2.59 -4.12 3.22
CA SER A 56 3.03 -2.74 3.08
C SER A 56 4.51 -2.63 2.74
N TYR A 57 5.32 -3.58 3.17
CA TYR A 57 6.74 -3.59 2.85
C TYR A 57 7.03 -3.84 1.37
N ASN A 58 6.06 -4.33 0.65
CA ASN A 58 6.22 -4.66 -0.77
C ASN A 58 5.78 -3.53 -1.69
N VAL A 59 5.28 -2.44 -1.13
CA VAL A 59 4.82 -1.29 -1.90
C VAL A 59 5.82 -0.15 -1.71
N PHE A 60 6.38 0.30 -2.81
CA PHE A 60 7.35 1.39 -2.79
C PHE A 60 6.72 2.61 -3.44
N VAL A 61 6.76 3.71 -2.75
CA VAL A 61 6.15 4.95 -3.22
C VAL A 61 7.20 6.05 -3.35
N GLU A 62 6.94 6.96 -4.25
CA GLU A 62 7.72 8.17 -4.38
C GLU A 62 6.90 9.29 -3.79
N LEU A 63 7.46 9.99 -2.83
CA LEU A 63 6.77 11.09 -2.19
C LEU A 63 6.68 12.28 -3.14
N LYS A 64 5.53 12.92 -3.10
CA LYS A 64 5.33 14.14 -3.87
C LYS A 64 5.82 15.35 -3.11
#